data_d0b83a0dec9a659c127e072aad1da13e
#
_entry.id   d0b83a0dec9a659c127e072aad1da13e
#
_cell.length_a   1.000
_cell.length_b   1.000
_cell.length_c   1.000
_cell.angle_alpha   90.00
_cell.angle_beta   90.00
_cell.angle_gamma   90.00
#
_symmetry.space_group_name_H-M   'P 1'
#
loop_
_entity.id
_entity.type
_entity.pdbx_description
1 polymer ?
#
loop_
_entity_poly.entity_id
_entity_poly.type
_entity_poly.pdbx_seq_one_letter_code
_entity_poly.pdbx_strand_id
1 'polypeptide(L)'
;LRRAIAMAFDMERRVQHSGYRLLPAHGPIPPGVPGHDPDFRNPWQRHDLAAARTLLAEAGYPEGRNPTTGQPLELRFDLANTDTASRQLAELMVEDLGRIGLAVRPVLNHKARFFQQLAQGQLQLFRLSWVGDYPDAENFLQLFYGPNAGGCNRVSYRDAEYDRRYEAAMALPPGPQRETAYRELAEYLTDRVPWIFESIPISYLLQHGWVENFLAHDFPYGRWQYVAVDPARRAELIATFTPLSMRDLRGEDR
;
A
#
# COMPACT_ATOMS: atom_id res chain seq x y z
N LEU A 1 -11.75 -6.57 15.73
CA LEU A 1 -11.59 -5.14 15.39
C LEU A 1 -10.83 -4.91 14.07
N ARG A 2 -9.57 -5.40 13.90
CA ARG A 2 -8.80 -5.18 12.65
C ARG A 2 -9.53 -5.67 11.39
N ARG A 3 -10.18 -6.85 11.43
CA ARG A 3 -11.01 -7.37 10.33
C ARG A 3 -12.20 -6.45 10.01
N ALA A 4 -12.86 -5.89 11.04
CA ALA A 4 -13.94 -4.92 10.87
C ALA A 4 -13.47 -3.65 10.13
N ILE A 5 -12.32 -3.12 10.53
CA ILE A 5 -11.71 -1.94 9.89
C ILE A 5 -11.35 -2.26 8.44
N ALA A 6 -10.74 -3.42 8.17
CA ALA A 6 -10.36 -3.82 6.81
C ALA A 6 -11.58 -3.98 5.88
N MET A 7 -12.70 -4.55 6.39
CA MET A 7 -13.94 -4.68 5.61
C MET A 7 -14.66 -3.36 5.37
N ALA A 8 -14.48 -2.37 6.24
CA ALA A 8 -15.05 -1.03 6.05
C ALA A 8 -14.26 -0.16 5.08
N PHE A 9 -13.00 -0.51 4.81
CA PHE A 9 -12.09 0.22 3.95
C PHE A 9 -12.50 0.09 2.48
N ASP A 10 -12.83 1.22 1.83
CA ASP A 10 -13.28 1.27 0.44
C ASP A 10 -12.10 1.50 -0.51
N MET A 11 -11.53 0.41 -1.02
CA MET A 11 -10.39 0.47 -1.94
C MET A 11 -10.78 1.01 -3.32
N GLU A 12 -11.96 0.64 -3.81
CA GLU A 12 -12.42 1.09 -5.13
C GLU A 12 -12.57 2.61 -5.16
N ARG A 13 -13.17 3.18 -4.12
CA ARG A 13 -13.28 4.64 -3.97
C ARG A 13 -11.91 5.33 -3.98
N ARG A 14 -10.88 4.70 -3.38
CA ARG A 14 -9.51 5.23 -3.41
C ARG A 14 -8.89 5.17 -4.79
N VAL A 15 -9.12 4.09 -5.53
CA VAL A 15 -8.68 3.96 -6.92
C VAL A 15 -9.31 5.07 -7.77
N GLN A 16 -10.62 5.28 -7.67
CA GLN A 16 -11.34 6.34 -8.37
C GLN A 16 -10.82 7.73 -7.99
N HIS A 17 -10.66 7.99 -6.68
CA HIS A 17 -10.12 9.26 -6.18
C HIS A 17 -8.70 9.55 -6.68
N SER A 18 -7.88 8.52 -6.87
CA SER A 18 -6.53 8.65 -7.44
C SER A 18 -6.51 8.92 -8.94
N GLY A 19 -7.67 8.95 -9.61
CA GLY A 19 -7.76 8.98 -11.08
C GLY A 19 -7.23 7.68 -11.70
N TYR A 20 -7.51 6.53 -11.09
CA TYR A 20 -7.11 5.19 -11.54
C TYR A 20 -5.59 4.98 -11.63
N ARG A 21 -4.84 5.70 -10.81
CA ARG A 21 -3.37 5.55 -10.71
C ARG A 21 -2.92 4.58 -9.61
N LEU A 22 -3.85 3.80 -9.08
CA LEU A 22 -3.61 2.78 -8.08
C LEU A 22 -4.19 1.45 -8.54
N LEU A 23 -3.51 0.35 -8.22
CA LEU A 23 -4.06 -1.01 -8.25
C LEU A 23 -4.42 -1.43 -6.82
N PRO A 24 -5.56 -2.08 -6.60
CA PRO A 24 -5.85 -2.70 -5.30
C PRO A 24 -4.77 -3.72 -4.93
N ALA A 25 -4.29 -3.68 -3.70
CA ALA A 25 -3.42 -4.72 -3.17
C ALA A 25 -4.23 -5.68 -2.29
N HIS A 26 -4.08 -6.98 -2.52
CA HIS A 26 -4.75 -8.02 -1.74
C HIS A 26 -3.82 -8.73 -0.75
N GLY A 27 -2.52 -8.48 -0.85
CA GLY A 27 -1.51 -9.10 0.02
C GLY A 27 -0.19 -8.32 -0.01
N PRO A 28 0.81 -8.81 0.71
CA PRO A 28 2.09 -8.13 0.85
C PRO A 28 2.98 -8.20 -0.39
N ILE A 29 2.81 -9.20 -1.27
CA ILE A 29 3.69 -9.43 -2.41
C ILE A 29 3.14 -8.71 -3.65
N PRO A 30 3.83 -7.69 -4.19
CA PRO A 30 3.34 -6.94 -5.34
C PRO A 30 3.50 -7.71 -6.66
N PRO A 31 2.77 -7.31 -7.73
CA PRO A 31 2.95 -7.85 -9.07
C PRO A 31 4.40 -7.78 -9.54
N GLY A 32 4.83 -8.80 -10.31
CA GLY A 32 6.19 -8.89 -10.84
C GLY A 32 7.23 -9.45 -9.87
N VAL A 33 6.86 -9.71 -8.62
CA VAL A 33 7.72 -10.36 -7.63
C VAL A 33 7.36 -11.85 -7.52
N PRO A 34 8.34 -12.78 -7.55
CA PRO A 34 8.10 -14.21 -7.39
C PRO A 34 7.28 -14.52 -6.13
N GLY A 35 6.26 -15.35 -6.25
CA GLY A 35 5.30 -15.62 -5.16
C GLY A 35 4.06 -14.72 -5.15
N HIS A 36 3.97 -13.70 -6.03
CA HIS A 36 2.72 -12.97 -6.24
C HIS A 36 1.65 -13.89 -6.85
N ASP A 37 0.43 -13.82 -6.31
CA ASP A 37 -0.74 -14.49 -6.87
C ASP A 37 -1.72 -13.44 -7.39
N PRO A 38 -1.89 -13.32 -8.73
CA PRO A 38 -2.79 -12.33 -9.32
C PRO A 38 -4.27 -12.64 -9.09
N ASP A 39 -4.60 -13.90 -8.77
CA ASP A 39 -5.98 -14.36 -8.55
C ASP A 39 -6.39 -14.31 -7.07
N PHE A 40 -5.43 -14.16 -6.17
CA PHE A 40 -5.72 -14.05 -4.75
C PHE A 40 -6.57 -12.82 -4.44
N ARG A 41 -7.62 -13.02 -3.67
CA ARG A 41 -8.49 -11.94 -3.16
C ARG A 41 -8.56 -12.02 -1.65
N ASN A 42 -8.12 -10.95 -0.99
CA ASN A 42 -8.16 -10.86 0.46
C ASN A 42 -9.63 -10.84 0.95
N PRO A 43 -10.08 -11.85 1.70
CA PRO A 43 -11.47 -11.96 2.13
C PRO A 43 -11.90 -10.83 3.09
N TRP A 44 -10.94 -10.17 3.72
CA TRP A 44 -11.18 -9.08 4.68
C TRP A 44 -11.19 -7.70 4.03
N GLN A 45 -10.89 -7.58 2.72
CA GLN A 45 -10.84 -6.31 1.97
C GLN A 45 -11.88 -6.24 0.84
N ARG A 46 -13.06 -6.82 1.05
CA ARG A 46 -14.14 -6.86 0.06
C ARG A 46 -15.17 -5.73 0.18
N HIS A 47 -14.94 -4.76 1.06
CA HIS A 47 -15.84 -3.64 1.36
C HIS A 47 -17.27 -4.09 1.68
N ASP A 48 -17.46 -4.74 2.83
CA ASP A 48 -18.75 -5.23 3.31
C ASP A 48 -19.07 -4.57 4.67
N LEU A 49 -19.85 -3.50 4.62
CA LEU A 49 -20.20 -2.72 5.81
C LEU A 49 -21.10 -3.51 6.79
N ALA A 50 -21.91 -4.45 6.31
CA ALA A 50 -22.76 -5.25 7.17
C ALA A 50 -21.90 -6.24 7.98
N ALA A 51 -21.02 -6.98 7.31
CA ALA A 51 -20.06 -7.86 7.96
C ALA A 51 -19.10 -7.08 8.88
N ALA A 52 -18.66 -5.88 8.48
CA ALA A 52 -17.82 -5.02 9.30
C ALA A 52 -18.50 -4.64 10.63
N ARG A 53 -19.79 -4.25 10.61
CA ARG A 53 -20.55 -3.95 11.84
C ARG A 53 -20.70 -5.18 12.73
N THR A 54 -20.97 -6.35 12.16
CA THR A 54 -21.05 -7.61 12.92
C THR A 54 -19.73 -7.90 13.63
N LEU A 55 -18.61 -7.86 12.90
CA LEU A 55 -17.27 -8.06 13.47
C LEU A 55 -16.89 -7.00 14.51
N LEU A 56 -17.40 -5.78 14.36
CA LEU A 56 -17.17 -4.71 15.33
C LEU A 56 -17.92 -4.98 16.64
N ALA A 57 -19.17 -5.45 16.54
CA ALA A 57 -19.97 -5.85 17.70
C ALA A 57 -19.35 -7.06 18.41
N GLU A 58 -18.91 -8.09 17.67
CA GLU A 58 -18.17 -9.25 18.21
C GLU A 58 -16.86 -8.85 18.89
N ALA A 59 -16.22 -7.78 18.42
CA ALA A 59 -15.03 -7.21 19.05
C ALA A 59 -15.33 -6.40 20.33
N GLY A 60 -16.60 -6.34 20.75
CA GLY A 60 -17.04 -5.65 21.97
C GLY A 60 -17.39 -4.16 21.77
N TYR A 61 -17.58 -3.71 20.52
CA TYR A 61 -17.91 -2.32 20.20
C TYR A 61 -19.14 -2.21 19.28
N PRO A 62 -20.34 -2.64 19.74
CA PRO A 62 -21.54 -2.47 18.93
C PRO A 62 -21.74 -1.00 18.58
N GLU A 63 -22.07 -0.74 17.31
CA GLU A 63 -22.20 0.62 16.77
C GLU A 63 -20.97 1.53 16.98
N GLY A 64 -19.79 0.94 17.13
CA GLY A 64 -18.55 1.67 17.37
C GLY A 64 -18.40 2.24 18.79
N ARG A 65 -19.18 1.75 19.74
CA ARG A 65 -19.21 2.27 21.10
C ARG A 65 -18.84 1.22 22.14
N ASN A 66 -18.19 1.68 23.21
CA ASN A 66 -18.01 0.87 24.41
C ASN A 66 -19.39 0.63 25.06
N PRO A 67 -19.85 -0.61 25.23
CA PRO A 67 -21.19 -0.92 25.71
C PRO A 67 -21.42 -0.52 27.19
N THR A 68 -20.35 -0.41 27.97
CA THR A 68 -20.43 -0.06 29.39
C THR A 68 -20.48 1.47 29.60
N THR A 69 -19.68 2.21 28.85
CA THR A 69 -19.54 3.67 29.03
C THR A 69 -20.34 4.49 28.02
N GLY A 70 -20.81 3.89 26.92
CA GLY A 70 -21.46 4.57 25.80
C GLY A 70 -20.51 5.44 24.97
N GLN A 71 -19.23 5.53 25.36
CA GLN A 71 -18.25 6.35 24.66
C GLN A 71 -17.91 5.74 23.29
N PRO A 72 -17.79 6.56 22.23
CA PRO A 72 -17.33 6.06 20.94
C PRO A 72 -15.90 5.55 21.03
N LEU A 73 -15.60 4.46 20.29
CA LEU A 73 -14.24 4.05 20.06
C LEU A 73 -13.57 5.01 19.07
N GLU A 74 -12.66 5.81 19.55
CA GLU A 74 -11.88 6.72 18.74
C GLU A 74 -10.55 6.09 18.34
N LEU A 75 -10.24 6.16 17.06
CA LEU A 75 -8.95 5.71 16.50
C LEU A 75 -8.15 6.93 16.04
N ARG A 76 -6.94 7.06 16.54
CA ARG A 76 -5.99 8.05 16.03
C ARG A 76 -5.37 7.52 14.74
N PHE A 77 -5.48 8.29 13.64
CA PHE A 77 -4.91 7.96 12.35
C PHE A 77 -3.80 8.94 11.96
N ASP A 78 -2.58 8.47 11.93
CA ASP A 78 -1.37 9.27 11.69
C ASP A 78 -0.90 9.17 10.23
N LEU A 79 -0.64 10.33 9.63
CA LEU A 79 -0.10 10.49 8.29
C LEU A 79 1.24 11.24 8.34
N ALA A 80 2.18 10.87 7.46
CA ALA A 80 3.56 11.38 7.47
C ALA A 80 3.74 12.76 6.81
N ASN A 81 2.67 13.31 6.18
CA ASN A 81 2.71 14.57 5.46
C ASN A 81 1.51 15.45 5.81
N THR A 82 1.63 16.75 5.51
CA THR A 82 0.60 17.77 5.78
C THR A 82 -0.01 18.36 4.50
N ASP A 83 0.29 17.77 3.35
CA ASP A 83 -0.19 18.21 2.04
C ASP A 83 -1.69 17.92 1.81
N THR A 84 -2.23 18.44 0.72
CA THR A 84 -3.64 18.27 0.35
C THR A 84 -4.00 16.80 0.12
N ALA A 85 -3.12 16.02 -0.53
CA ALA A 85 -3.38 14.60 -0.77
C ALA A 85 -3.49 13.81 0.55
N SER A 86 -2.63 14.10 1.53
CA SER A 86 -2.71 13.49 2.87
C SER A 86 -4.01 13.85 3.59
N ARG A 87 -4.50 15.09 3.45
CA ARG A 87 -5.80 15.50 4.02
C ARG A 87 -6.96 14.74 3.40
N GLN A 88 -6.98 14.62 2.07
CA GLN A 88 -8.00 13.86 1.35
C GLN A 88 -8.01 12.37 1.74
N LEU A 89 -6.84 11.76 1.89
CA LEU A 89 -6.73 10.38 2.39
C LEU A 89 -7.25 10.24 3.82
N ALA A 90 -7.01 11.23 4.67
CA ALA A 90 -7.55 11.27 6.02
C ALA A 90 -9.09 11.36 6.03
N GLU A 91 -9.66 12.21 5.18
CA GLU A 91 -11.12 12.36 5.01
C GLU A 91 -11.77 11.05 4.55
N LEU A 92 -11.17 10.37 3.56
CA LEU A 92 -11.65 9.06 3.11
C LEU A 92 -11.67 8.02 4.26
N MET A 93 -10.65 8.01 5.11
CA MET A 93 -10.58 7.10 6.26
C MET A 93 -11.66 7.44 7.32
N VAL A 94 -11.85 8.72 7.60
CA VAL A 94 -12.91 9.21 8.52
C VAL A 94 -14.28 8.77 8.03
N GLU A 95 -14.56 8.94 6.73
CA GLU A 95 -15.84 8.57 6.16
C GLU A 95 -16.06 7.05 6.15
N ASP A 96 -15.08 6.26 5.69
CA ASP A 96 -15.20 4.81 5.61
C ASP A 96 -15.48 4.19 6.97
N LEU A 97 -14.69 4.55 7.99
CA LEU A 97 -14.85 4.01 9.34
C LEU A 97 -16.06 4.60 10.07
N GLY A 98 -16.43 5.85 9.76
CA GLY A 98 -17.65 6.48 10.25
C GLY A 98 -18.91 5.71 9.84
N ARG A 99 -18.93 5.08 8.66
CA ARG A 99 -20.06 4.25 8.17
C ARG A 99 -20.34 3.03 9.06
N ILE A 100 -19.36 2.57 9.82
CA ILE A 100 -19.53 1.48 10.79
C ILE A 100 -19.57 1.96 12.24
N GLY A 101 -19.64 3.30 12.46
CA GLY A 101 -19.77 3.92 13.77
C GLY A 101 -18.44 4.20 14.48
N LEU A 102 -17.29 3.94 13.86
CA LEU A 102 -15.98 4.27 14.44
C LEU A 102 -15.66 5.75 14.26
N ALA A 103 -15.19 6.38 15.33
CA ALA A 103 -14.64 7.73 15.27
C ALA A 103 -13.16 7.66 14.86
N VAL A 104 -12.76 8.46 13.88
CA VAL A 104 -11.35 8.58 13.47
C VAL A 104 -10.88 9.99 13.67
N ARG A 105 -9.78 10.15 14.40
CA ARG A 105 -9.10 11.44 14.58
C ARG A 105 -7.80 11.46 13.76
N PRO A 106 -7.81 12.11 12.59
CA PRO A 106 -6.61 12.22 11.77
C PRO A 106 -5.58 13.14 12.41
N VAL A 107 -4.31 12.77 12.29
CA VAL A 107 -3.16 13.56 12.73
C VAL A 107 -2.18 13.67 11.57
N LEU A 108 -2.06 14.86 11.03
CA LEU A 108 -1.10 15.16 9.97
C LEU A 108 0.22 15.58 10.62
N ASN A 109 1.26 14.78 10.41
CA ASN A 109 2.57 15.03 11.01
C ASN A 109 3.56 15.55 9.96
N HIS A 110 4.55 16.32 10.39
CA HIS A 110 5.77 16.47 9.63
C HIS A 110 6.55 15.14 9.64
N LYS A 111 7.18 14.81 8.53
CA LYS A 111 7.85 13.53 8.28
C LYS A 111 8.79 13.11 9.43
N ALA A 112 9.62 14.02 9.91
CA ALA A 112 10.56 13.72 11.01
C ALA A 112 9.84 13.26 12.30
N ARG A 113 8.79 13.99 12.70
CA ARG A 113 7.98 13.64 13.88
C ARG A 113 7.27 12.30 13.72
N PHE A 114 6.68 12.07 12.54
CA PHE A 114 6.03 10.79 12.23
C PHE A 114 6.98 9.61 12.41
N PHE A 115 8.16 9.66 11.81
CA PHE A 115 9.13 8.56 11.90
C PHE A 115 9.71 8.41 13.32
N GLN A 116 9.86 9.48 14.07
CA GLN A 116 10.25 9.41 15.47
C GLN A 116 9.19 8.67 16.31
N GLN A 117 7.92 9.04 16.19
CA GLN A 117 6.82 8.38 16.91
C GLN A 117 6.62 6.93 16.45
N LEU A 118 6.80 6.66 15.17
CA LEU A 118 6.75 5.31 14.60
C LEU A 118 7.86 4.42 15.21
N ALA A 119 9.09 4.91 15.29
CA ALA A 119 10.21 4.19 15.89
C ALA A 119 10.00 3.92 17.39
N GLN A 120 9.25 4.78 18.08
CA GLN A 120 8.91 4.64 19.50
C GLN A 120 7.64 3.79 19.74
N GLY A 121 6.99 3.26 18.68
CA GLY A 121 5.76 2.48 18.79
C GLY A 121 4.55 3.29 19.31
N GLN A 122 4.53 4.61 19.10
CA GLN A 122 3.51 5.51 19.64
C GLN A 122 2.32 5.74 18.68
N LEU A 123 2.35 5.12 17.49
CA LEU A 123 1.29 5.26 16.49
C LEU A 123 0.29 4.12 16.62
N GLN A 124 -1.01 4.44 16.63
CA GLN A 124 -2.09 3.45 16.76
C GLN A 124 -2.51 2.90 15.39
N LEU A 125 -2.90 3.80 14.49
CA LEU A 125 -3.23 3.51 13.10
C LEU A 125 -2.45 4.50 12.24
N PHE A 126 -1.75 4.03 11.23
CA PHE A 126 -0.94 4.89 10.39
C PHE A 126 -0.84 4.34 8.96
N ARG A 127 -0.55 5.23 8.02
CA ARG A 127 -0.29 4.85 6.63
C ARG A 127 1.20 4.95 6.34
N LEU A 128 1.74 3.88 5.76
CA LEU A 128 3.13 3.81 5.33
C LEU A 128 3.18 2.99 4.03
N SER A 129 4.16 3.26 3.19
CA SER A 129 4.46 2.45 2.01
C SER A 129 5.83 1.81 2.13
N TRP A 130 5.97 0.66 1.50
CA TRP A 130 7.26 -0.01 1.32
C TRP A 130 7.60 -0.04 -0.16
N VAL A 131 8.84 0.25 -0.48
CA VAL A 131 9.42 0.10 -1.82
C VAL A 131 10.40 -1.06 -1.74
N GLY A 132 10.26 -2.03 -2.64
CA GLY A 132 11.15 -3.18 -2.65
C GLY A 132 12.58 -2.79 -3.01
N ASP A 133 13.55 -3.33 -2.28
CA ASP A 133 14.97 -3.13 -2.53
C ASP A 133 15.50 -4.10 -3.59
N TYR A 134 14.85 -5.26 -3.74
CA TYR A 134 15.16 -6.32 -4.71
C TYR A 134 13.92 -7.15 -5.00
N PRO A 135 13.88 -7.86 -6.17
CA PRO A 135 12.71 -8.61 -6.64
C PRO A 135 12.58 -10.00 -5.99
N ASP A 136 12.51 -10.05 -4.67
CA ASP A 136 12.22 -11.25 -3.90
C ASP A 136 11.11 -10.95 -2.88
N ALA A 137 10.15 -11.86 -2.71
CA ALA A 137 9.04 -11.67 -1.78
C ALA A 137 9.51 -11.56 -0.32
N GLU A 138 10.68 -12.08 0.00
CA GLU A 138 11.30 -11.91 1.31
C GLU A 138 11.35 -10.43 1.73
N ASN A 139 11.67 -9.52 0.79
CA ASN A 139 11.77 -8.08 1.06
C ASN A 139 10.46 -7.46 1.59
N PHE A 140 9.34 -8.07 1.29
CA PHE A 140 8.01 -7.66 1.74
C PHE A 140 7.53 -8.45 2.95
N LEU A 141 7.86 -9.74 3.03
CA LEU A 141 7.44 -10.63 4.10
C LEU A 141 8.22 -10.39 5.40
N GLN A 142 9.49 -9.97 5.33
CA GLN A 142 10.30 -9.59 6.49
C GLN A 142 9.69 -8.46 7.35
N LEU A 143 8.77 -7.67 6.76
CA LEU A 143 8.09 -6.58 7.46
C LEU A 143 7.15 -7.06 8.57
N PHE A 144 6.90 -8.36 8.63
CA PHE A 144 6.05 -9.00 9.63
C PHE A 144 6.82 -10.02 10.49
N TYR A 145 8.09 -10.28 10.18
CA TYR A 145 8.92 -11.18 10.94
C TYR A 145 9.18 -10.63 12.35
N GLY A 146 8.83 -11.39 13.38
CA GLY A 146 8.85 -10.94 14.77
C GLY A 146 10.19 -10.42 15.26
N PRO A 147 11.33 -11.06 14.95
CA PRO A 147 12.67 -10.57 15.28
C PRO A 147 13.01 -9.19 14.68
N ASN A 148 12.34 -8.78 13.58
CA ASN A 148 12.53 -7.46 12.97
C ASN A 148 11.71 -6.34 13.63
N ALA A 149 11.00 -6.63 14.73
CA ALA A 149 10.20 -5.63 15.45
C ALA A 149 11.10 -4.49 15.98
N GLY A 150 10.63 -3.24 15.75
CA GLY A 150 11.43 -2.03 16.04
C GLY A 150 12.37 -1.62 14.90
N GLY A 151 12.64 -2.54 13.95
CA GLY A 151 13.34 -2.29 12.69
C GLY A 151 12.38 -2.06 11.53
N CYS A 152 12.42 -2.91 10.48
CA CYS A 152 11.51 -2.83 9.33
C CYS A 152 10.09 -3.29 9.66
N ASN A 153 9.89 -4.19 10.62
CA ASN A 153 8.58 -4.54 11.16
C ASN A 153 8.03 -3.41 12.04
N ARG A 154 7.47 -2.39 11.42
CA ARG A 154 7.03 -1.12 12.05
C ARG A 154 5.78 -1.26 12.92
N VAL A 155 4.99 -2.31 12.72
CA VAL A 155 3.79 -2.59 13.53
C VAL A 155 4.09 -3.49 14.73
N SER A 156 5.34 -3.91 14.88
CA SER A 156 5.80 -4.85 15.92
C SER A 156 4.94 -6.12 15.96
N TYR A 157 4.53 -6.60 14.78
CA TYR A 157 3.77 -7.85 14.63
C TYR A 157 4.60 -9.02 15.19
N ARG A 158 3.95 -9.89 15.97
CA ARG A 158 4.56 -11.06 16.57
C ARG A 158 3.62 -12.23 16.46
N ASP A 159 4.05 -13.28 15.77
CA ASP A 159 3.33 -14.52 15.58
C ASP A 159 4.35 -15.63 15.35
N ALA A 160 4.53 -16.50 16.35
CA ALA A 160 5.54 -17.55 16.32
C ALA A 160 5.34 -18.54 15.15
N GLU A 161 4.10 -18.78 14.72
CA GLU A 161 3.82 -19.63 13.57
C GLU A 161 4.19 -18.92 12.25
N TYR A 162 3.96 -17.61 12.16
CA TYR A 162 4.45 -16.82 11.03
C TYR A 162 5.98 -16.86 10.95
N ASP A 163 6.64 -16.61 12.08
CA ASP A 163 8.11 -16.61 12.16
C ASP A 163 8.69 -17.96 11.71
N ARG A 164 8.13 -19.06 12.20
CA ARG A 164 8.54 -20.41 11.82
C ARG A 164 8.37 -20.68 10.31
N ARG A 165 7.23 -20.28 9.74
CA ARG A 165 6.95 -20.43 8.30
C ARG A 165 7.88 -19.56 7.46
N TYR A 166 8.12 -18.33 7.90
CA TYR A 166 9.05 -17.39 7.25
C TYR A 166 10.46 -17.99 7.19
N GLU A 167 11.00 -18.47 8.32
CA GLU A 167 12.31 -19.09 8.39
C GLU A 167 12.40 -20.34 7.50
N ALA A 168 11.35 -21.17 7.47
CA ALA A 168 11.30 -22.34 6.61
C ALA A 168 11.32 -21.95 5.11
N ALA A 169 10.58 -20.90 4.72
CA ALA A 169 10.60 -20.41 3.35
C ALA A 169 11.97 -19.83 2.96
N MET A 170 12.64 -19.12 3.88
CA MET A 170 13.99 -18.59 3.67
C MET A 170 15.06 -19.66 3.48
N ALA A 171 14.89 -20.82 4.09
CA ALA A 171 15.80 -21.95 3.93
C ALA A 171 15.71 -22.66 2.57
N LEU A 172 14.64 -22.42 1.80
CA LEU A 172 14.47 -22.99 0.46
C LEU A 172 15.32 -22.25 -0.58
N PRO A 173 15.91 -22.95 -1.56
CA PRO A 173 16.56 -22.30 -2.66
C PRO A 173 15.54 -21.55 -3.55
N PRO A 174 15.96 -20.52 -4.30
CA PRO A 174 15.09 -19.86 -5.26
C PRO A 174 14.44 -20.85 -6.23
N GLY A 175 13.14 -20.69 -6.47
CA GLY A 175 12.37 -21.55 -7.37
C GLY A 175 10.94 -21.82 -6.92
N PRO A 176 10.21 -22.70 -7.65
CA PRO A 176 8.76 -22.88 -7.46
C PRO A 176 8.33 -23.29 -6.04
N GLN A 177 9.15 -24.05 -5.33
CA GLN A 177 8.85 -24.46 -3.95
C GLN A 177 8.88 -23.27 -2.99
N ARG A 178 9.90 -22.40 -3.12
CA ARG A 178 10.00 -21.17 -2.33
C ARG A 178 8.87 -20.20 -2.66
N GLU A 179 8.51 -20.05 -3.93
CA GLU A 179 7.39 -19.21 -4.36
C GLU A 179 6.04 -19.70 -3.80
N THR A 180 5.84 -21.03 -3.74
CA THR A 180 4.66 -21.62 -3.10
C THR A 180 4.63 -21.32 -1.61
N ALA A 181 5.76 -21.50 -0.92
CA ALA A 181 5.88 -21.17 0.51
C ALA A 181 5.61 -19.68 0.78
N TYR A 182 6.02 -18.78 -0.11
CA TYR A 182 5.73 -17.36 -0.02
C TYR A 182 4.24 -17.05 -0.18
N ARG A 183 3.54 -17.69 -1.14
CA ARG A 183 2.09 -17.54 -1.29
C ARG A 183 1.34 -17.99 -0.04
N GLU A 184 1.65 -19.19 0.46
CA GLU A 184 1.04 -19.71 1.68
C GLU A 184 1.30 -18.82 2.90
N LEU A 185 2.49 -18.24 2.99
CA LEU A 185 2.85 -17.31 4.06
C LEU A 185 2.09 -15.98 3.94
N ALA A 186 1.91 -15.47 2.72
CA ALA A 186 1.13 -14.27 2.45
C ALA A 186 -0.36 -14.47 2.77
N GLU A 187 -0.95 -15.61 2.40
CA GLU A 187 -2.32 -15.98 2.75
C GLU A 187 -2.51 -16.10 4.26
N TYR A 188 -1.59 -16.80 4.95
CA TYR A 188 -1.59 -16.92 6.39
C TYR A 188 -1.58 -15.55 7.08
N LEU A 189 -0.76 -14.63 6.58
CA LEU A 189 -0.64 -13.28 7.10
C LEU A 189 -1.92 -12.46 6.88
N THR A 190 -2.51 -12.54 5.68
CA THR A 190 -3.71 -11.77 5.36
C THR A 190 -4.90 -12.17 6.22
N ASP A 191 -5.03 -13.42 6.62
CA ASP A 191 -6.08 -13.85 7.55
C ASP A 191 -5.97 -13.21 8.94
N ARG A 192 -4.77 -12.84 9.37
CA ARG A 192 -4.53 -12.20 10.67
C ARG A 192 -4.69 -10.68 10.66
N VAL A 193 -4.76 -10.10 9.47
CA VAL A 193 -4.97 -8.66 9.24
C VAL A 193 -4.04 -7.78 10.10
N PRO A 194 -2.71 -7.95 10.03
CA PRO A 194 -1.79 -7.01 10.68
C PRO A 194 -1.78 -5.65 9.97
N TRP A 195 -2.00 -5.66 8.65
CA TRP A 195 -2.15 -4.50 7.79
C TRP A 195 -3.43 -4.59 6.95
N ILE A 196 -3.91 -3.44 6.49
CA ILE A 196 -4.75 -3.31 5.31
C ILE A 196 -3.79 -3.08 4.14
N PHE A 197 -3.74 -4.00 3.19
CA PHE A 197 -2.94 -3.86 1.98
C PHE A 197 -3.67 -2.92 1.03
N GLU A 198 -3.34 -1.63 1.15
CA GLU A 198 -4.13 -0.60 0.48
C GLU A 198 -3.98 -0.68 -1.03
N SER A 199 -2.79 -0.39 -1.55
CA SER A 199 -2.64 -0.20 -3.00
C SER A 199 -1.20 -0.24 -3.48
N ILE A 200 -1.08 -0.47 -4.77
CA ILE A 200 0.18 -0.41 -5.52
C ILE A 200 0.06 0.74 -6.51
N PRO A 201 0.96 1.74 -6.47
CA PRO A 201 0.90 2.87 -7.39
C PRO A 201 1.28 2.45 -8.81
N ILE A 202 0.56 3.01 -9.80
CA ILE A 202 0.91 2.92 -11.22
C ILE A 202 1.74 4.15 -11.57
N SER A 203 2.93 3.93 -12.11
CA SER A 203 3.80 4.99 -12.62
C SER A 203 3.81 4.99 -14.15
N TYR A 204 3.62 6.16 -14.73
CA TYR A 204 3.76 6.39 -16.17
C TYR A 204 5.12 7.04 -16.44
N LEU A 205 5.91 6.39 -17.28
CA LEU A 205 7.19 6.90 -17.72
C LEU A 205 7.05 7.50 -19.13
N LEU A 206 7.31 8.79 -19.23
CA LEU A 206 7.32 9.50 -20.50
C LEU A 206 8.78 9.76 -20.87
N GLN A 207 9.16 9.38 -22.09
CA GLN A 207 10.48 9.65 -22.63
C GLN A 207 10.37 10.24 -24.03
N HIS A 208 11.36 11.06 -24.39
CA HIS A 208 11.46 11.57 -25.74
C HIS A 208 11.90 10.47 -26.70
N GLY A 209 11.45 10.54 -27.95
CA GLY A 209 11.77 9.58 -29.00
C GLY A 209 13.25 9.55 -29.43
N TRP A 210 14.08 10.43 -28.89
CA TRP A 210 15.54 10.46 -29.07
C TRP A 210 16.33 9.86 -27.89
N VAL A 211 15.64 9.33 -26.88
CA VAL A 211 16.29 8.63 -25.77
C VAL A 211 16.41 7.16 -26.12
N GLU A 212 17.62 6.65 -26.10
CA GLU A 212 17.96 5.27 -26.44
C GLU A 212 18.30 4.45 -25.18
N ASN A 213 18.12 3.13 -25.28
CA ASN A 213 18.48 2.16 -24.25
C ASN A 213 17.79 2.38 -22.91
N PHE A 214 16.69 3.15 -22.87
CA PHE A 214 15.90 3.28 -21.66
C PHE A 214 14.88 2.13 -21.57
N LEU A 215 15.04 1.30 -20.56
CA LEU A 215 14.10 0.22 -20.22
C LEU A 215 13.43 0.54 -18.88
N ALA A 216 12.10 0.59 -18.88
CA ALA A 216 11.33 0.72 -17.64
C ALA A 216 11.48 -0.57 -16.82
N HIS A 217 11.86 -0.43 -15.55
CA HIS A 217 12.01 -1.53 -14.63
C HIS A 217 11.83 -1.03 -13.18
N ASP A 218 11.14 -1.82 -12.33
CA ASP A 218 10.86 -1.43 -10.96
C ASP A 218 12.10 -1.47 -10.04
N PHE A 219 13.09 -2.28 -10.41
CA PHE A 219 14.40 -2.39 -9.71
C PHE A 219 15.54 -1.90 -10.61
N PRO A 220 15.67 -0.59 -10.85
CA PRO A 220 16.48 -0.02 -11.94
C PRO A 220 17.94 0.23 -11.54
N TYR A 221 18.60 -0.71 -10.91
CA TYR A 221 20.01 -0.53 -10.53
C TYR A 221 20.92 -0.39 -11.74
N GLY A 222 21.68 0.72 -11.78
CA GLY A 222 22.71 0.96 -12.78
C GLY A 222 22.21 1.27 -14.21
N ARG A 223 20.92 1.42 -14.45
CA ARG A 223 20.37 1.63 -15.81
C ARG A 223 20.89 2.91 -16.50
N TRP A 224 21.22 3.94 -15.75
CA TRP A 224 21.62 5.23 -16.29
C TRP A 224 22.90 5.17 -17.14
N GLN A 225 23.79 4.24 -16.88
CA GLN A 225 25.03 4.04 -17.66
C GLN A 225 24.78 3.56 -19.10
N TYR A 226 23.59 3.05 -19.41
CA TYR A 226 23.21 2.55 -20.73
C TYR A 226 22.35 3.53 -21.52
N VAL A 227 21.78 4.54 -20.86
CA VAL A 227 20.92 5.53 -21.50
C VAL A 227 21.75 6.47 -22.35
N ALA A 228 21.36 6.63 -23.61
CA ALA A 228 22.00 7.53 -24.56
C ALA A 228 20.97 8.49 -25.17
N VAL A 229 21.45 9.53 -25.78
CA VAL A 229 20.67 10.49 -26.55
C VAL A 229 21.17 10.52 -27.98
N ASP A 230 20.29 10.27 -28.95
CA ASP A 230 20.59 10.50 -30.36
C ASP A 230 20.44 11.99 -30.69
N PRO A 231 21.55 12.73 -30.92
CA PRO A 231 21.48 14.17 -31.17
C PRO A 231 20.87 14.52 -32.54
N ALA A 232 21.02 13.66 -33.55
CA ALA A 232 20.43 13.87 -34.86
C ALA A 232 18.91 13.70 -34.81
N ARG A 233 18.46 12.64 -34.21
CA ARG A 233 17.01 12.38 -33.98
C ARG A 233 16.38 13.45 -33.09
N ARG A 234 17.11 13.94 -32.09
CA ARG A 234 16.66 15.06 -31.25
C ARG A 234 16.47 16.35 -32.05
N ALA A 235 17.43 16.71 -32.93
CA ALA A 235 17.34 17.89 -33.75
C ALA A 235 16.14 17.81 -34.72
N GLU A 236 15.95 16.66 -35.37
CA GLU A 236 14.81 16.40 -36.25
C GLU A 236 13.46 16.56 -35.53
N LEU A 237 13.29 15.89 -34.39
CA LEU A 237 12.03 15.89 -33.66
C LEU A 237 11.71 17.26 -33.04
N ILE A 238 12.72 18.00 -32.56
CA ILE A 238 12.50 19.36 -32.04
C ILE A 238 12.07 20.30 -33.18
N ALA A 239 12.65 20.17 -34.37
CA ALA A 239 12.29 21.04 -35.51
C ALA A 239 10.83 20.82 -35.96
N THR A 240 10.28 19.62 -35.74
CA THR A 240 8.90 19.27 -36.14
C THR A 240 7.91 19.32 -34.97
N PHE A 241 8.40 19.55 -33.74
CA PHE A 241 7.55 19.54 -32.56
C PHE A 241 6.64 20.76 -32.49
N THR A 242 5.35 20.52 -32.48
CA THR A 242 4.34 21.55 -32.23
C THR A 242 3.65 21.25 -30.90
N PRO A 243 3.89 22.06 -29.86
CA PRO A 243 3.23 21.84 -28.58
C PRO A 243 1.72 22.06 -28.69
N LEU A 244 0.94 21.12 -28.17
CA LEU A 244 -0.50 21.30 -28.02
C LEU A 244 -0.79 22.19 -26.83
N SER A 245 -1.74 23.10 -26.95
CA SER A 245 -2.21 23.87 -25.80
C SER A 245 -3.02 22.99 -24.85
N MET A 246 -3.13 23.39 -23.60
CA MET A 246 -4.00 22.67 -22.63
C MET A 246 -5.47 22.71 -23.07
N ARG A 247 -5.89 23.70 -23.83
CA ARG A 247 -7.23 23.85 -24.39
C ARG A 247 -7.49 22.80 -25.46
N ASP A 248 -6.54 22.59 -26.38
CA ASP A 248 -6.60 21.55 -27.40
C ASP A 248 -6.67 20.14 -26.78
N LEU A 249 -5.85 19.91 -25.72
CA LEU A 249 -5.83 18.63 -25.01
C LEU A 249 -7.15 18.32 -24.28
N ARG A 250 -7.87 19.35 -23.84
CA ARG A 250 -9.17 19.19 -23.16
C ARG A 250 -10.33 19.04 -24.13
N GLY A 251 -10.12 19.26 -25.40
CA GLY A 251 -11.17 19.19 -26.43
C GLY A 251 -12.22 20.30 -26.26
N GLU A 252 -11.85 21.45 -25.69
CA GLU A 252 -12.76 22.57 -25.41
C GLU A 252 -13.19 23.33 -26.68
N ASP A 253 -12.65 22.96 -27.85
CA ASP A 253 -12.97 23.51 -29.17
C ASP A 253 -13.74 22.55 -30.09
N ARG A 254 -14.42 21.52 -29.54
CA ARG A 254 -15.27 20.60 -30.33
C ARG A 254 -16.74 20.69 -29.93
#